data_8c8416b01f9f1e4526031da4c8aee943
#
_entry.id   8c8416b01f9f1e4526031da4c8aee943
#
_cell.length_a   1.000
_cell.length_b   1.000
_cell.length_c   1.000
_cell.angle_alpha   90.00
_cell.angle_beta   90.00
_cell.angle_gamma   90.00
#
_symmetry.space_group_name_H-M   'P 1'
#
loop_
_entity.id
_entity.type
_entity.pdbx_description
1 polymer ?
#
loop_
_entity_poly.entity_id
_entity_poly.type
_entity_poly.pdbx_seq_one_letter_code
_entity_poly.pdbx_strand_id
1 'polypeptide(L)'
;MQQAGCWRKRPQDYFNMNISFIYMASGYGSRFGSNKLCAMLDGRPLYRHGLECLLAAAGELREKDGFDVRLILVSQYRDILEDGNGLGLETVYNGSSSQGITASLRLGTEAAGEDADILLFFVADQPYMKGSTVASFVRGFAGCGSGIGCVESGGRRGNPAAFSRRYRKELLALMGDRGGSVIMKAHPEDVWTMEVPAGELKDIDVQEDLER
;
A
#
# COMPACT_ATOMS: atom_id res chain seq x y z
N MET A 1 -31.88 7.79 17.26
CA MET A 1 -30.99 8.48 16.29
C MET A 1 -29.89 9.13 17.09
N GLN A 2 -28.77 8.43 17.30
CA GLN A 2 -27.56 9.02 17.89
C GLN A 2 -26.54 9.13 16.75
N GLN A 3 -26.17 10.38 16.43
CA GLN A 3 -25.13 10.68 15.47
C GLN A 3 -23.81 10.14 16.01
N ALA A 4 -23.22 9.17 15.31
CA ALA A 4 -21.85 8.74 15.52
C ALA A 4 -20.94 9.96 15.35
N GLY A 5 -20.25 10.34 16.43
CA GLY A 5 -19.37 11.50 16.46
C GLY A 5 -18.27 11.37 15.42
N CYS A 6 -18.37 12.16 14.37
CA CYS A 6 -17.33 12.34 13.37
C CYS A 6 -16.11 12.95 14.09
N TRP A 7 -15.05 12.17 14.26
CA TRP A 7 -13.75 12.66 14.75
C TRP A 7 -13.08 13.49 13.64
N ARG A 8 -13.60 14.70 13.40
CA ARG A 8 -12.86 15.68 12.58
C ARG A 8 -11.67 16.16 13.41
N LYS A 9 -10.50 15.58 13.17
CA LYS A 9 -9.24 16.14 13.66
C LYS A 9 -9.09 17.56 13.10
N ARG A 10 -8.67 18.51 13.92
CA ARG A 10 -8.38 19.88 13.49
C ARG A 10 -7.12 19.89 12.62
N PRO A 11 -6.92 20.83 11.70
CA PRO A 11 -5.73 20.90 10.84
C PRO A 11 -4.41 20.78 11.61
N GLN A 12 -4.34 21.27 12.83
CA GLN A 12 -3.16 21.18 13.70
C GLN A 12 -2.92 19.78 14.31
N ASP A 13 -3.90 18.87 14.24
CA ASP A 13 -3.77 17.47 14.73
C ASP A 13 -3.11 16.56 13.68
N TYR A 14 -2.83 17.07 12.45
CA TYR A 14 -2.15 16.36 11.37
C TYR A 14 -0.63 16.52 11.37
N PHE A 15 -0.08 17.50 12.10
CA PHE A 15 1.35 17.64 12.23
C PHE A 15 1.94 16.46 13.01
N ASN A 16 2.92 15.77 12.40
CA ASN A 16 3.62 14.60 12.92
C ASN A 16 2.83 13.28 12.93
N MET A 17 1.94 13.03 11.95
CA MET A 17 1.41 11.68 11.77
C MET A 17 2.50 10.73 11.28
N ASN A 18 2.62 9.59 11.95
CA ASN A 18 3.51 8.49 11.56
C ASN A 18 2.82 7.60 10.54
N ILE A 19 3.30 7.58 9.31
CA ILE A 19 2.71 6.82 8.22
C ILE A 19 3.70 5.78 7.73
N SER A 20 3.30 4.51 7.71
CA SER A 20 4.10 3.44 7.14
C SER A 20 3.56 3.04 5.78
N PHE A 21 4.34 3.25 4.73
CA PHE A 21 4.10 2.73 3.39
C PHE A 21 4.68 1.32 3.31
N ILE A 22 3.84 0.33 3.14
CA ILE A 22 4.21 -1.08 3.06
C ILE A 22 4.11 -1.50 1.60
N TYR A 23 5.26 -1.63 0.96
CA TYR A 23 5.37 -2.04 -0.43
C TYR A 23 5.52 -3.56 -0.52
N MET A 24 4.49 -4.22 -1.06
CA MET A 24 4.40 -5.68 -1.12
C MET A 24 4.89 -6.19 -2.48
N ALA A 25 6.11 -6.71 -2.52
CA ALA A 25 6.79 -7.22 -3.71
C ALA A 25 7.12 -8.72 -3.59
N SER A 26 6.13 -9.54 -3.17
CA SER A 26 6.29 -10.97 -2.94
C SER A 26 5.44 -11.86 -3.86
N GLY A 27 4.81 -11.30 -4.91
CA GLY A 27 3.94 -12.05 -5.81
C GLY A 27 4.70 -13.12 -6.61
N TYR A 28 4.14 -14.33 -6.71
CA TYR A 28 4.79 -15.47 -7.41
C TYR A 28 4.78 -15.35 -8.94
N GLY A 29 3.88 -14.55 -9.52
CA GLY A 29 3.78 -14.46 -10.99
C GLY A 29 3.58 -15.81 -11.68
N SER A 30 2.80 -16.73 -11.10
CA SER A 30 2.68 -18.12 -11.56
C SER A 30 2.27 -18.25 -13.03
N ARG A 31 1.57 -17.25 -13.59
CA ARG A 31 1.16 -17.20 -15.00
C ARG A 31 2.23 -16.58 -15.90
N PHE A 32 3.25 -15.97 -15.32
CA PHE A 32 4.29 -15.24 -16.04
C PHE A 32 5.48 -16.14 -16.45
N GLY A 33 5.60 -17.35 -15.88
CA GLY A 33 6.69 -18.31 -16.13
C GLY A 33 8.03 -17.94 -15.50
N SER A 34 8.14 -16.72 -14.94
CA SER A 34 9.32 -16.19 -14.25
C SER A 34 8.90 -15.17 -13.20
N ASN A 35 9.86 -14.55 -12.48
CA ASN A 35 9.53 -13.45 -11.56
C ASN A 35 9.03 -12.23 -12.35
N LYS A 36 7.70 -12.05 -12.43
CA LYS A 36 7.07 -10.94 -13.16
C LYS A 36 7.56 -9.57 -12.66
N LEU A 37 7.93 -9.46 -11.39
CA LEU A 37 8.34 -8.17 -10.80
C LEU A 37 9.68 -7.68 -11.34
N CYS A 38 10.52 -8.60 -11.84
CA CYS A 38 11.79 -8.28 -12.51
C CYS A 38 11.65 -8.09 -14.03
N ALA A 39 10.45 -8.33 -14.61
CA ALA A 39 10.22 -8.08 -16.02
C ALA A 39 10.36 -6.57 -16.34
N MET A 40 10.88 -6.27 -17.53
CA MET A 40 11.15 -4.89 -17.93
C MET A 40 9.89 -4.25 -18.49
N LEU A 41 9.51 -3.10 -17.93
CA LEU A 41 8.47 -2.21 -18.43
C LEU A 41 9.11 -0.84 -18.63
N ASP A 42 9.05 -0.28 -19.83
CA ASP A 42 9.64 1.03 -20.16
C ASP A 42 11.11 1.18 -19.70
N GLY A 43 11.91 0.12 -19.90
CA GLY A 43 13.35 0.11 -19.58
C GLY A 43 13.71 -0.06 -18.10
N ARG A 44 12.74 -0.36 -17.23
CA ARG A 44 12.94 -0.58 -15.78
C ARG A 44 12.19 -1.83 -15.30
N PRO A 45 12.69 -2.54 -14.27
CA PRO A 45 11.95 -3.64 -13.67
C PRO A 45 10.57 -3.18 -13.16
N LEU A 46 9.56 -4.03 -13.32
CA LEU A 46 8.17 -3.73 -12.95
C LEU A 46 8.03 -3.18 -11.52
N TYR A 47 8.69 -3.84 -10.54
CA TYR A 47 8.61 -3.38 -9.14
C TYR A 47 9.16 -1.97 -8.92
N ARG A 48 10.09 -1.49 -9.76
CA ARG A 48 10.67 -0.15 -9.61
C ARG A 48 9.66 0.97 -9.84
N HIS A 49 8.67 0.77 -10.71
CA HIS A 49 7.65 1.78 -11.00
C HIS A 49 6.83 2.13 -9.74
N GLY A 50 6.29 1.11 -9.06
CA GLY A 50 5.53 1.33 -7.82
C GLY A 50 6.42 1.85 -6.68
N LEU A 51 7.67 1.40 -6.60
CA LEU A 51 8.61 1.86 -5.58
C LEU A 51 8.93 3.35 -5.76
N GLU A 52 9.25 3.80 -6.97
CA GLU A 52 9.50 5.21 -7.30
C GLU A 52 8.27 6.09 -7.07
N CYS A 53 7.07 5.56 -7.40
CA CYS A 53 5.80 6.21 -7.08
C CYS A 53 5.67 6.48 -5.56
N LEU A 54 5.94 5.48 -4.73
CA LEU A 54 5.85 5.63 -3.26
C LEU A 54 6.94 6.55 -2.70
N LEU A 55 8.16 6.50 -3.23
CA LEU A 55 9.24 7.42 -2.84
C LEU A 55 8.87 8.87 -3.14
N ALA A 56 8.31 9.15 -4.33
CA ALA A 56 7.84 10.47 -4.71
C ALA A 56 6.70 10.95 -3.81
N ALA A 57 5.70 10.09 -3.53
CA ALA A 57 4.61 10.41 -2.62
C ALA A 57 5.09 10.71 -1.20
N ALA A 58 6.01 9.90 -0.67
CA ALA A 58 6.58 10.09 0.65
C ALA A 58 7.37 11.41 0.76
N GLY A 59 8.16 11.75 -0.27
CA GLY A 59 8.87 13.02 -0.35
C GLY A 59 7.91 14.21 -0.31
N GLU A 60 6.85 14.14 -1.12
CA GLU A 60 5.83 15.20 -1.17
C GLU A 60 5.10 15.39 0.17
N LEU A 61 4.71 14.29 0.82
CA LEU A 61 4.01 14.32 2.11
C LEU A 61 4.89 14.85 3.26
N ARG A 62 6.18 14.49 3.26
CA ARG A 62 7.13 15.03 4.24
C ARG A 62 7.32 16.53 4.06
N GLU A 63 7.54 16.97 2.82
CA GLU A 63 7.85 18.37 2.51
C GLU A 63 6.65 19.30 2.70
N LYS A 64 5.45 18.90 2.21
CA LYS A 64 4.28 19.78 2.18
C LYS A 64 3.38 19.65 3.40
N ASP A 65 3.31 18.47 4.01
CA ASP A 65 2.34 18.15 5.07
C ASP A 65 3.01 17.93 6.43
N GLY A 66 4.35 17.78 6.47
CA GLY A 66 5.09 17.49 7.70
C GLY A 66 4.80 16.09 8.29
N PHE A 67 4.33 15.15 7.48
CA PHE A 67 4.12 13.77 7.92
C PHE A 67 5.45 13.04 8.06
N ASP A 68 5.57 12.20 9.07
CA ASP A 68 6.67 11.24 9.16
C ASP A 68 6.31 9.97 8.38
N VAL A 69 6.86 9.82 7.18
CA VAL A 69 6.55 8.71 6.29
C VAL A 69 7.74 7.76 6.21
N ARG A 70 7.55 6.49 6.59
CA ARG A 70 8.52 5.39 6.41
C ARG A 70 8.10 4.52 5.24
N LEU A 71 9.06 3.97 4.49
CA LEU A 71 8.83 2.93 3.50
C LEU A 71 9.39 1.61 3.98
N ILE A 72 8.57 0.58 3.94
CA ILE A 72 8.87 -0.81 4.30
C ILE A 72 8.66 -1.66 3.06
N LEU A 73 9.73 -2.27 2.56
CA LEU A 73 9.69 -3.16 1.41
C LEU A 73 9.64 -4.62 1.87
N VAL A 74 8.54 -5.29 1.57
CA VAL A 74 8.35 -6.72 1.88
C VAL A 74 8.49 -7.55 0.63
N SER A 75 9.52 -8.41 0.55
CA SER A 75 9.76 -9.26 -0.62
C SER A 75 10.30 -10.64 -0.24
N GLN A 76 10.00 -11.65 -1.08
CA GLN A 76 10.69 -12.95 -1.04
C GLN A 76 11.96 -12.97 -1.88
N TYR A 77 12.17 -11.97 -2.74
CA TYR A 77 13.27 -11.91 -3.69
C TYR A 77 14.42 -11.10 -3.11
N ARG A 78 15.60 -11.74 -3.00
CA ARG A 78 16.78 -11.11 -2.40
C ARG A 78 17.26 -9.91 -3.20
N ASP A 79 17.27 -10.00 -4.54
CA ASP A 79 17.69 -8.91 -5.41
C ASP A 79 16.84 -7.64 -5.20
N ILE A 80 15.51 -7.81 -5.01
CA ILE A 80 14.60 -6.70 -4.71
C ILE A 80 14.89 -6.10 -3.32
N LEU A 81 15.18 -6.94 -2.33
CA LEU A 81 15.54 -6.47 -0.97
C LEU A 81 16.89 -5.74 -0.95
N GLU A 82 17.90 -6.26 -1.68
CA GLU A 82 19.21 -5.62 -1.80
C GLU A 82 19.08 -4.24 -2.45
N ASP A 83 18.27 -4.14 -3.50
CA ASP A 83 17.99 -2.88 -4.16
C ASP A 83 17.28 -1.88 -3.21
N GLY A 84 16.29 -2.35 -2.44
CA GLY A 84 15.64 -1.54 -1.42
C GLY A 84 16.60 -1.05 -0.33
N ASN A 85 17.49 -1.93 0.14
CA ASN A 85 18.55 -1.57 1.10
C ASN A 85 19.48 -0.50 0.52
N GLY A 86 19.85 -0.63 -0.76
CA GLY A 86 20.66 0.37 -1.47
C GLY A 86 20.01 1.76 -1.54
N LEU A 87 18.67 1.81 -1.48
CA LEU A 87 17.88 3.04 -1.41
C LEU A 87 17.64 3.54 0.03
N GLY A 88 18.16 2.84 1.05
CA GLY A 88 17.97 3.18 2.46
C GLY A 88 16.60 2.85 3.02
N LEU A 89 15.88 1.90 2.39
CA LEU A 89 14.57 1.45 2.87
C LEU A 89 14.71 0.41 3.97
N GLU A 90 13.70 0.32 4.82
CA GLU A 90 13.52 -0.84 5.69
C GLU A 90 13.05 -2.02 4.85
N THR A 91 13.78 -3.14 4.88
CA THR A 91 13.46 -4.32 4.09
C THR A 91 13.11 -5.50 4.96
N VAL A 92 12.08 -6.26 4.56
CA VAL A 92 11.57 -7.43 5.29
C VAL A 92 11.50 -8.62 4.35
N TYR A 93 12.21 -9.69 4.71
CA TYR A 93 12.16 -10.93 3.94
C TYR A 93 10.88 -11.71 4.22
N ASN A 94 10.14 -12.05 3.16
CA ASN A 94 8.94 -12.88 3.25
C ASN A 94 9.21 -14.34 2.89
N GLY A 95 9.64 -15.14 3.86
CA GLY A 95 9.84 -16.58 3.71
C GLY A 95 8.55 -17.39 3.61
N SER A 96 7.39 -16.76 3.80
CA SER A 96 6.06 -17.41 3.81
C SER A 96 5.16 -16.90 2.66
N SER A 97 5.75 -16.42 1.58
CA SER A 97 5.03 -15.86 0.40
C SER A 97 4.04 -16.85 -0.22
N SER A 98 4.27 -18.17 -0.09
CA SER A 98 3.33 -19.23 -0.50
C SER A 98 1.98 -19.20 0.23
N GLN A 99 1.90 -18.51 1.37
CA GLN A 99 0.65 -18.30 2.11
C GLN A 99 -0.19 -17.14 1.55
N GLY A 100 0.22 -16.56 0.41
CA GLY A 100 -0.49 -15.48 -0.25
C GLY A 100 -0.17 -14.09 0.28
N ILE A 101 -0.99 -13.11 -0.13
CA ILE A 101 -0.79 -11.68 0.18
C ILE A 101 -0.82 -11.39 1.68
N THR A 102 -1.55 -12.19 2.44
CA THR A 102 -1.70 -12.03 3.90
C THR A 102 -0.36 -12.10 4.64
N ALA A 103 0.58 -12.95 4.18
CA ALA A 103 1.92 -13.01 4.77
C ALA A 103 2.65 -11.66 4.65
N SER A 104 2.60 -11.03 3.48
CA SER A 104 3.20 -9.69 3.27
C SER A 104 2.52 -8.62 4.11
N LEU A 105 1.18 -8.63 4.20
CA LEU A 105 0.41 -7.70 5.04
C LEU A 105 0.83 -7.79 6.51
N ARG A 106 0.92 -9.00 7.05
CA ARG A 106 1.31 -9.23 8.45
C ARG A 106 2.73 -8.76 8.71
N LEU A 107 3.70 -9.20 7.91
CA LEU A 107 5.10 -8.82 8.05
C LEU A 107 5.29 -7.30 7.96
N GLY A 108 4.65 -6.64 7.00
CA GLY A 108 4.68 -5.18 6.89
C GLY A 108 4.02 -4.49 8.08
N THR A 109 2.92 -5.03 8.60
CA THR A 109 2.25 -4.51 9.80
C THR A 109 3.12 -4.68 11.05
N GLU A 110 3.82 -5.81 11.19
CA GLU A 110 4.76 -6.06 12.29
C GLU A 110 5.91 -5.06 12.25
N ALA A 111 6.56 -4.89 11.09
CA ALA A 111 7.66 -3.97 10.88
C ALA A 111 7.26 -2.50 11.08
N ALA A 112 6.03 -2.12 10.71
CA ALA A 112 5.51 -0.78 10.95
C ALA A 112 5.46 -0.38 12.44
N GLY A 113 5.46 -1.35 13.36
CA GLY A 113 5.43 -1.08 14.80
C GLY A 113 4.08 -0.55 15.29
N GLU A 114 4.02 -0.20 16.57
CA GLU A 114 2.79 0.30 17.21
C GLU A 114 2.58 1.80 17.02
N ASP A 115 3.63 2.51 16.61
CA ASP A 115 3.62 3.98 16.48
C ASP A 115 3.02 4.48 15.17
N ALA A 116 2.85 3.59 14.18
CA ALA A 116 2.23 3.96 12.91
C ALA A 116 0.76 4.34 13.09
N ASP A 117 0.40 5.58 12.75
CA ASP A 117 -0.99 6.05 12.74
C ASP A 117 -1.75 5.51 11.54
N ILE A 118 -1.07 5.44 10.39
CA ILE A 118 -1.60 4.93 9.12
C ILE A 118 -0.65 3.86 8.55
N LEU A 119 -1.23 2.74 8.17
CA LEU A 119 -0.60 1.65 7.45
C LEU A 119 -1.14 1.67 6.01
N LEU A 120 -0.32 2.08 5.05
CA LEU A 120 -0.69 2.09 3.64
C LEU A 120 -0.04 0.89 2.94
N PHE A 121 -0.86 0.05 2.33
CA PHE A 121 -0.41 -1.13 1.58
C PHE A 121 -0.47 -0.86 0.08
N PHE A 122 0.62 -1.16 -0.60
CA PHE A 122 0.77 -1.00 -2.04
C PHE A 122 1.35 -2.28 -2.67
N VAL A 123 0.81 -2.69 -3.81
CA VAL A 123 1.23 -3.90 -4.53
C VAL A 123 2.19 -3.57 -5.67
N ALA A 124 3.17 -4.44 -5.91
CA ALA A 124 4.26 -4.16 -6.85
C ALA A 124 3.91 -4.40 -8.33
N ASP A 125 2.72 -4.90 -8.63
CA ASP A 125 2.24 -5.20 -9.98
C ASP A 125 1.32 -4.12 -10.57
N GLN A 126 1.18 -2.97 -9.90
CA GLN A 126 0.45 -1.78 -10.36
C GLN A 126 1.43 -0.64 -10.72
N PRO A 127 2.04 -0.66 -11.92
CA PRO A 127 3.11 0.28 -12.26
C PRO A 127 2.64 1.69 -12.63
N TYR A 128 1.35 1.88 -12.94
CA TYR A 128 0.83 3.11 -13.53
C TYR A 128 0.30 4.12 -12.51
N MET A 129 0.26 3.76 -11.23
CA MET A 129 -0.15 4.67 -10.16
C MET A 129 0.84 5.83 -10.03
N LYS A 130 0.32 7.04 -9.85
CA LYS A 130 1.13 8.25 -9.71
C LYS A 130 1.40 8.59 -8.25
N GLY A 131 2.61 9.07 -7.95
CA GLY A 131 2.96 9.52 -6.59
C GLY A 131 2.04 10.63 -6.07
N SER A 132 1.62 11.57 -6.95
CA SER A 132 0.67 12.62 -6.59
C SER A 132 -0.73 12.07 -6.23
N THR A 133 -1.15 10.97 -6.87
CA THR A 133 -2.41 10.28 -6.55
C THR A 133 -2.31 9.62 -5.18
N VAL A 134 -1.19 8.94 -4.89
CA VAL A 134 -0.95 8.34 -3.55
C VAL A 134 -0.90 9.42 -2.47
N ALA A 135 -0.20 10.54 -2.71
CA ALA A 135 -0.13 11.64 -1.75
C ALA A 135 -1.52 12.24 -1.49
N SER A 136 -2.33 12.44 -2.53
CA SER A 136 -3.71 12.93 -2.42
C SER A 136 -4.60 11.95 -1.64
N PHE A 137 -4.45 10.64 -1.89
CA PHE A 137 -5.16 9.59 -1.16
C PHE A 137 -4.82 9.62 0.34
N VAL A 138 -3.54 9.73 0.68
CA VAL A 138 -3.11 9.80 2.10
C VAL A 138 -3.68 11.02 2.79
N ARG A 139 -3.64 12.21 2.16
CA ARG A 139 -4.24 13.44 2.72
C ARG A 139 -5.74 13.29 2.93
N GLY A 140 -6.45 12.76 1.92
CA GLY A 140 -7.88 12.52 2.01
C GLY A 140 -8.23 11.54 3.12
N PHE A 141 -7.50 10.44 3.22
CA PHE A 141 -7.69 9.42 4.26
C PHE A 141 -7.39 9.96 5.67
N ALA A 142 -6.30 10.69 5.83
CA ALA A 142 -5.97 11.34 7.10
C ALA A 142 -7.10 12.26 7.58
N GLY A 143 -7.78 12.95 6.65
CA GLY A 143 -8.85 13.92 6.95
C GLY A 143 -10.26 13.37 7.01
N CYS A 144 -10.54 12.17 6.50
CA CYS A 144 -11.91 11.68 6.34
C CYS A 144 -12.56 11.16 7.64
N GLY A 145 -11.76 10.81 8.66
CA GLY A 145 -12.24 10.25 9.93
C GLY A 145 -12.56 8.75 9.89
N SER A 146 -12.51 8.10 8.71
CA SER A 146 -12.66 6.66 8.57
C SER A 146 -11.38 5.93 8.97
N GLY A 147 -11.49 4.67 9.37
CA GLY A 147 -10.34 3.87 9.74
C GLY A 147 -9.80 2.97 8.65
N ILE A 148 -10.52 2.88 7.55
CA ILE A 148 -10.15 2.09 6.38
C ILE A 148 -10.31 2.99 5.16
N GLY A 149 -9.34 2.95 4.24
CA GLY A 149 -9.40 3.67 2.98
C GLY A 149 -8.94 2.78 1.83
N CYS A 150 -9.47 3.00 0.63
CA CYS A 150 -8.94 2.45 -0.59
C CYS A 150 -9.23 3.37 -1.77
N VAL A 151 -8.48 3.21 -2.85
CA VAL A 151 -8.85 3.82 -4.11
C VAL A 151 -9.92 3.00 -4.81
N GLU A 152 -10.69 3.64 -5.69
CA GLU A 152 -11.65 2.94 -6.54
C GLU A 152 -11.70 3.58 -7.94
N SER A 153 -12.18 2.82 -8.90
CA SER A 153 -12.50 3.33 -10.24
C SER A 153 -13.76 2.66 -10.74
N GLY A 154 -14.79 3.45 -11.06
CA GLY A 154 -16.08 2.95 -11.51
C GLY A 154 -16.73 1.97 -10.52
N GLY A 155 -16.58 2.17 -9.21
CA GLY A 155 -17.11 1.30 -8.15
C GLY A 155 -16.29 0.03 -7.89
N ARG A 156 -15.17 -0.19 -8.60
CA ARG A 156 -14.23 -1.28 -8.35
C ARG A 156 -13.11 -0.79 -7.43
N ARG A 157 -13.05 -1.33 -6.23
CA ARG A 157 -11.99 -1.04 -5.25
C ARG A 157 -10.64 -1.61 -5.68
N GLY A 158 -9.56 -0.87 -5.40
CA GLY A 158 -8.18 -1.24 -5.73
C GLY A 158 -7.17 -0.85 -4.64
N ASN A 159 -5.90 -0.99 -4.98
CA ASN A 159 -4.78 -0.50 -4.18
C ASN A 159 -4.33 0.87 -4.68
N PRO A 160 -3.75 1.71 -3.79
CA PRO A 160 -3.43 1.47 -2.39
C PRO A 160 -4.65 1.33 -1.48
N ALA A 161 -4.45 0.55 -0.41
CA ALA A 161 -5.38 0.46 0.70
C ALA A 161 -4.70 0.95 1.98
N ALA A 162 -5.43 1.71 2.80
CA ALA A 162 -4.92 2.26 4.04
C ALA A 162 -5.78 1.81 5.23
N PHE A 163 -5.12 1.58 6.35
CA PHE A 163 -5.75 1.23 7.61
C PHE A 163 -5.19 2.12 8.71
N SER A 164 -6.06 2.66 9.56
CA SER A 164 -5.63 3.34 10.76
C SER A 164 -5.13 2.34 11.82
N ARG A 165 -4.34 2.82 12.78
CA ARG A 165 -3.81 2.05 13.92
C ARG A 165 -4.86 1.12 14.58
N ARG A 166 -6.12 1.52 14.62
CA ARG A 166 -7.20 0.74 15.26
C ARG A 166 -7.40 -0.64 14.64
N TYR A 167 -7.06 -0.83 13.37
CA TYR A 167 -7.16 -2.10 12.65
C TYR A 167 -5.89 -2.96 12.71
N ARG A 168 -4.83 -2.49 13.37
CA ARG A 168 -3.56 -3.22 13.48
C ARG A 168 -3.74 -4.66 13.98
N LYS A 169 -4.55 -4.86 15.01
CA LYS A 169 -4.79 -6.21 15.57
C LYS A 169 -5.48 -7.13 14.57
N GLU A 170 -6.43 -6.62 13.81
CA GLU A 170 -7.12 -7.40 12.79
C GLU A 170 -6.20 -7.73 11.61
N LEU A 171 -5.35 -6.78 11.18
CA LEU A 171 -4.32 -7.02 10.16
C LEU A 171 -3.35 -8.13 10.57
N LEU A 172 -2.89 -8.14 11.82
CA LEU A 172 -2.02 -9.19 12.37
C LEU A 172 -2.72 -10.55 12.54
N ALA A 173 -4.03 -10.55 12.75
CA ALA A 173 -4.84 -11.76 12.89
C ALA A 173 -5.31 -12.35 11.55
N LEU A 174 -5.01 -11.71 10.41
CA LEU A 174 -5.40 -12.21 9.09
C LEU A 174 -4.79 -13.59 8.83
N MET A 175 -5.61 -14.48 8.24
CA MET A 175 -5.22 -15.84 7.88
C MET A 175 -5.68 -16.18 6.45
N GLY A 176 -4.96 -17.09 5.81
CA GLY A 176 -5.23 -17.50 4.43
C GLY A 176 -4.88 -16.41 3.41
N ASP A 177 -5.28 -16.60 2.15
CA ASP A 177 -4.95 -15.67 1.04
C ASP A 177 -6.12 -14.71 0.75
N ARG A 178 -6.50 -13.88 1.73
CA ARG A 178 -7.67 -13.00 1.59
C ARG A 178 -7.34 -11.51 1.59
N GLY A 179 -6.16 -11.14 2.05
CA GLY A 179 -5.72 -9.75 2.12
C GLY A 179 -6.61 -8.85 3.01
N GLY A 180 -6.38 -7.55 2.93
CA GLY A 180 -7.13 -6.54 3.71
C GLY A 180 -8.62 -6.40 3.35
N SER A 181 -9.05 -6.96 2.21
CA SER A 181 -10.45 -6.90 1.76
C SER A 181 -11.42 -7.57 2.73
N VAL A 182 -10.95 -8.52 3.54
CA VAL A 182 -11.77 -9.16 4.59
C VAL A 182 -12.17 -8.15 5.66
N ILE A 183 -11.21 -7.32 6.10
CA ILE A 183 -11.47 -6.29 7.10
C ILE A 183 -12.41 -5.23 6.52
N MET A 184 -12.20 -4.79 5.27
CA MET A 184 -13.11 -3.85 4.59
C MET A 184 -14.54 -4.37 4.50
N LYS A 185 -14.73 -5.68 4.29
CA LYS A 185 -16.05 -6.33 4.24
C LYS A 185 -16.70 -6.47 5.61
N ALA A 186 -15.88 -6.60 6.66
CA ALA A 186 -16.38 -6.70 8.04
C ALA A 186 -16.81 -5.32 8.59
N HIS A 187 -16.23 -4.23 8.07
CA HIS A 187 -16.45 -2.85 8.53
C HIS A 187 -16.83 -1.92 7.36
N PRO A 188 -17.88 -2.22 6.57
CA PRO A 188 -18.21 -1.45 5.37
C PRO A 188 -18.56 0.02 5.67
N GLU A 189 -19.09 0.32 6.87
CA GLU A 189 -19.44 1.66 7.34
C GLU A 189 -18.23 2.54 7.63
N ASP A 190 -17.04 1.93 7.79
CA ASP A 190 -15.80 2.62 8.13
C ASP A 190 -14.82 2.70 6.95
N VAL A 191 -15.30 2.37 5.75
CA VAL A 191 -14.51 2.43 4.52
C VAL A 191 -14.76 3.74 3.78
N TRP A 192 -13.69 4.52 3.62
CA TRP A 192 -13.66 5.67 2.73
C TRP A 192 -13.00 5.28 1.39
N THR A 193 -13.51 5.78 0.29
CA THR A 193 -12.95 5.53 -1.05
C THR A 193 -12.59 6.84 -1.74
N MET A 194 -11.54 6.79 -2.56
CA MET A 194 -11.16 7.89 -3.44
C MET A 194 -11.18 7.40 -4.89
N GLU A 195 -11.97 8.07 -5.72
CA GLU A 195 -12.03 7.79 -7.16
C GLU A 195 -10.71 8.16 -7.83
N VAL A 196 -10.20 7.26 -8.67
CA VAL A 196 -8.96 7.45 -9.44
C VAL A 196 -9.15 7.01 -10.90
N PRO A 197 -8.32 7.50 -11.85
CA PRO A 197 -8.38 7.04 -13.23
C PRO A 197 -8.17 5.52 -13.34
N ALA A 198 -8.99 4.85 -14.15
CA ALA A 198 -8.93 3.40 -14.33
C ALA A 198 -7.53 2.89 -14.76
N GLY A 199 -6.81 3.70 -15.56
CA GLY A 199 -5.46 3.37 -16.00
C GLY A 199 -4.45 3.26 -14.85
N GLU A 200 -4.66 3.98 -13.74
CA GLU A 200 -3.77 3.89 -12.57
C GLU A 200 -3.96 2.60 -11.75
N LEU A 201 -5.11 1.92 -11.92
CA LEU A 201 -5.41 0.64 -11.24
C LEU A 201 -5.10 -0.59 -12.10
N LYS A 202 -4.45 -0.41 -13.25
CA LYS A 202 -4.14 -1.52 -14.15
C LYS A 202 -3.01 -2.37 -13.56
N ASP A 203 -3.30 -3.66 -13.36
CA ASP A 203 -2.34 -4.68 -12.95
C ASP A 203 -1.59 -5.23 -14.19
N ILE A 204 -0.36 -5.65 -14.01
CA ILE A 204 0.40 -6.45 -14.97
C ILE A 204 0.34 -7.92 -14.52
N ASP A 205 -0.45 -8.75 -15.21
CA ASP A 205 -0.66 -10.14 -14.83
C ASP A 205 -0.04 -11.16 -15.79
N VAL A 206 0.10 -10.80 -17.06
CA VAL A 206 0.64 -11.65 -18.13
C VAL A 206 1.66 -10.87 -18.96
N GLN A 207 2.50 -11.57 -19.75
CA GLN A 207 3.53 -10.92 -20.57
C GLN A 207 2.96 -9.93 -21.58
N GLU A 208 1.79 -10.21 -22.14
CA GLU A 208 1.11 -9.35 -23.10
C GLU A 208 0.71 -7.98 -22.52
N ASP A 209 0.61 -7.87 -21.19
CA ASP A 209 0.33 -6.59 -20.52
C ASP A 209 1.53 -5.62 -20.54
N LEU A 210 2.75 -6.13 -20.76
CA LEU A 210 3.98 -5.33 -20.88
C LEU A 210 4.12 -4.66 -22.26
N GLU A 211 3.42 -5.18 -23.28
CA GLU A 211 3.54 -4.74 -24.68
C GLU A 211 2.48 -3.68 -25.06
N ARG A 212 1.63 -3.27 -24.12
CA ARG A 212 0.52 -2.32 -24.30
C ARG A 212 0.77 -1.00 -23.59
#